data_641b8695337b225c2b87699ea68ab6c4
#
_entry.id   641b8695337b225c2b87699ea68ab6c4
#
_cell.length_a   1.000
_cell.length_b   1.000
_cell.length_c   1.000
_cell.angle_alpha   90.00
_cell.angle_beta   90.00
_cell.angle_gamma   90.00
#
_symmetry.space_group_name_H-M   'P 1'
#
loop_
_entity.id
_entity.type
_entity.pdbx_description
1 polymer ?
#
loop_
_entity_poly.entity_id
_entity_poly.type
_entity_poly.pdbx_seq_one_letter_code
_entity_poly.pdbx_strand_id
1 'polypeptide(L)'
;MKDTLTDSSTSYCSIDNIARSNKRNLDFPRTTDLRVYHLGLRPGEVANRLITVGSPSRAHTIASYLDVTPNPFQLSSERGFLTITGRYKRVPVSIVSIGMGAPNMDFFVREVRECLVGDMLVIRQLNGHNRLGSCGGLIHVPVGTVVVPKACISVTRNVDFDFVNPEENDDVPYKISKPVYADPEFHDVVHQALESVKPSGSSTPIVAGITNASADSFYSSQGRQTSFPDNNETLIEQIIASTSDVATLEMETHHLYHLAECWSKKRKVAKVSEAALPPLSTGPVKPVASSDKATGTSTETSALAAPDTVIRAAAAQMVFASRTSQDFITPQQVQDTERWTGKANDQGVLEALIRMELAADRVHPDEGSVWALQ
;
A
#
# COMPACT_ATOMS: atom_id res chain seq x y z
N MET A 1 53.02 19.24 38.40
CA MET A 1 52.88 18.87 36.99
C MET A 1 51.63 18.03 36.89
N LYS A 2 50.58 18.62 36.36
CA LYS A 2 49.26 17.97 36.08
C LYS A 2 49.18 17.81 34.54
N ASP A 3 49.19 16.59 34.08
CA ASP A 3 48.96 16.28 32.69
C ASP A 3 47.46 16.22 32.42
N THR A 4 47.04 17.05 31.50
CA THR A 4 45.69 17.14 30.99
C THR A 4 45.51 16.08 29.89
N LEU A 5 44.72 15.06 30.17
CA LEU A 5 44.19 14.14 29.16
C LEU A 5 43.05 14.84 28.40
N THR A 6 43.27 15.09 27.12
CA THR A 6 42.26 15.61 26.17
C THR A 6 41.34 14.49 25.73
N ASP A 7 40.07 14.75 25.87
CA ASP A 7 38.97 13.87 25.52
C ASP A 7 38.85 13.71 23.99
N SER A 8 39.04 12.45 23.50
CA SER A 8 38.98 12.08 22.09
C SER A 8 37.63 11.42 21.66
N SER A 9 36.56 11.61 22.45
CA SER A 9 35.29 10.90 22.27
C SER A 9 34.31 11.50 21.25
N THR A 10 34.56 12.73 20.70
CA THR A 10 33.64 13.42 19.81
C THR A 10 33.82 13.13 18.31
N SER A 11 34.88 12.43 17.92
CA SER A 11 35.23 12.19 16.50
C SER A 11 34.61 10.91 15.90
N TYR A 12 34.29 9.90 16.73
CA TYR A 12 33.79 8.62 16.22
C TYR A 12 32.31 8.61 15.81
N CYS A 13 31.50 9.51 16.37
CA CYS A 13 30.06 9.57 16.09
C CYS A 13 29.74 10.12 14.69
N SER A 14 30.61 10.94 14.10
CA SER A 14 30.39 11.55 12.78
C SER A 14 30.71 10.62 11.60
N ILE A 15 31.74 9.77 11.75
CA ILE A 15 32.20 8.84 10.68
C ILE A 15 31.21 7.70 10.50
N ASP A 16 30.64 7.16 11.58
CA ASP A 16 29.61 6.11 11.51
C ASP A 16 28.30 6.61 10.89
N ASN A 17 27.94 7.86 11.09
CA ASN A 17 26.75 8.45 10.49
C ASN A 17 26.93 8.72 9.00
N ILE A 18 28.10 9.15 8.55
CA ILE A 18 28.45 9.32 7.12
C ILE A 18 28.52 7.97 6.43
N ALA A 19 29.12 6.96 7.04
CA ALA A 19 29.18 5.60 6.48
C ALA A 19 27.78 4.95 6.36
N ARG A 20 26.87 5.19 7.32
CA ARG A 20 25.48 4.70 7.27
C ARG A 20 24.62 5.47 6.26
N SER A 21 24.88 6.77 6.05
CA SER A 21 24.22 7.57 5.01
C SER A 21 24.61 7.11 3.61
N ASN A 22 25.91 6.94 3.35
CA ASN A 22 26.41 6.43 2.08
C ASN A 22 25.95 5.00 1.78
N LYS A 23 25.83 4.13 2.81
CA LYS A 23 25.32 2.76 2.64
C LYS A 23 23.85 2.72 2.22
N ARG A 24 22.98 3.60 2.78
CA ARG A 24 21.56 3.67 2.40
C ARG A 24 21.36 4.04 0.94
N ASN A 25 22.19 4.91 0.37
CA ASN A 25 22.11 5.31 -1.04
C ASN A 25 22.52 4.19 -2.02
N LEU A 26 23.36 3.26 -1.59
CA LEU A 26 23.77 2.09 -2.37
C LEU A 26 22.72 0.98 -2.37
N ASP A 27 21.91 0.90 -1.31
CA ASP A 27 20.95 -0.19 -1.11
C ASP A 27 19.54 0.12 -1.73
N PHE A 28 19.29 1.38 -2.14
CA PHE A 28 18.01 1.77 -2.77
C PHE A 28 18.23 2.14 -4.25
N PRO A 29 17.94 1.21 -5.19
CA PRO A 29 18.26 1.42 -6.59
C PRO A 29 17.42 2.54 -7.22
N ARG A 30 18.08 3.49 -7.89
CA ARG A 30 17.48 4.58 -8.64
C ARG A 30 18.09 4.69 -10.03
N THR A 31 17.36 5.29 -10.96
CA THR A 31 17.89 5.70 -12.25
C THR A 31 18.72 7.00 -12.10
N THR A 32 19.44 7.39 -13.16
CA THR A 32 20.23 8.63 -13.18
C THR A 32 19.39 9.88 -12.99
N ASP A 33 18.11 9.85 -13.35
CA ASP A 33 17.13 10.92 -13.13
C ASP A 33 16.30 10.71 -11.86
N LEU A 34 16.84 9.95 -10.91
CA LEU A 34 16.31 9.70 -9.57
C LEU A 34 14.98 8.92 -9.50
N ARG A 35 14.61 8.20 -10.55
CA ARG A 35 13.44 7.35 -10.55
C ARG A 35 13.67 6.09 -9.71
N VAL A 36 12.68 5.69 -8.92
CA VAL A 36 12.69 4.41 -8.20
C VAL A 36 12.57 3.24 -9.17
N TYR A 37 13.10 2.09 -8.78
CA TYR A 37 13.38 1.01 -9.73
C TYR A 37 12.15 0.27 -10.27
N HIS A 38 11.16 -0.06 -9.41
CA HIS A 38 10.01 -0.87 -9.83
C HIS A 38 8.85 0.01 -10.36
N LEU A 39 8.49 1.06 -9.63
CA LEU A 39 7.41 1.95 -10.03
C LEU A 39 7.84 2.97 -11.09
N GLY A 40 9.13 3.24 -11.21
CA GLY A 40 9.66 4.22 -12.14
C GLY A 40 9.31 5.67 -11.80
N LEU A 41 8.83 5.93 -10.60
CA LEU A 41 8.43 7.25 -10.12
C LEU A 41 9.63 8.05 -9.58
N ARG A 42 9.45 9.35 -9.48
CA ARG A 42 10.34 10.26 -8.78
C ARG A 42 9.55 11.35 -8.07
N PRO A 43 10.20 12.17 -7.21
CA PRO A 43 9.56 13.28 -6.52
C PRO A 43 8.80 14.20 -7.48
N GLY A 44 7.57 14.60 -7.10
CA GLY A 44 6.70 15.43 -7.91
C GLY A 44 5.83 14.68 -8.94
N GLU A 45 5.96 13.35 -9.06
CA GLU A 45 5.11 12.52 -9.92
C GLU A 45 4.06 11.71 -9.13
N VAL A 46 4.17 11.68 -7.80
CA VAL A 46 3.24 10.99 -6.90
C VAL A 46 2.84 11.90 -5.73
N ALA A 47 1.54 11.96 -5.44
CA ALA A 47 0.97 12.79 -4.37
C ALA A 47 0.93 12.04 -3.02
N ASN A 48 0.78 12.79 -1.92
CA ASN A 48 0.71 12.24 -0.56
C ASN A 48 -0.57 11.44 -0.28
N ARG A 49 -1.61 11.64 -1.08
CA ARG A 49 -2.90 10.95 -0.97
C ARG A 49 -3.00 9.89 -2.06
N LEU A 50 -3.04 8.63 -1.66
CA LEU A 50 -2.91 7.50 -2.56
C LEU A 50 -4.07 6.51 -2.45
N ILE A 51 -4.51 6.04 -3.62
CA ILE A 51 -5.33 4.83 -3.73
C ILE A 51 -4.48 3.77 -4.42
N THR A 52 -4.42 2.57 -3.85
CA THR A 52 -3.80 1.44 -4.52
C THR A 52 -4.84 0.38 -4.90
N VAL A 53 -4.73 -0.12 -6.13
CA VAL A 53 -5.65 -1.10 -6.74
C VAL A 53 -4.89 -2.25 -7.36
N GLY A 54 -5.57 -3.37 -7.65
CA GLY A 54 -4.94 -4.56 -8.21
C GLY A 54 -4.81 -4.58 -9.74
N SER A 55 -5.44 -3.64 -10.47
CA SER A 55 -5.39 -3.67 -11.94
C SER A 55 -5.41 -2.29 -12.58
N PRO A 56 -4.77 -2.14 -13.77
CA PRO A 56 -4.77 -0.88 -14.52
C PRO A 56 -6.18 -0.40 -14.88
N SER A 57 -7.09 -1.31 -15.22
CA SER A 57 -8.48 -0.94 -15.58
C SER A 57 -9.18 -0.20 -14.44
N ARG A 58 -8.99 -0.65 -13.19
CA ARG A 58 -9.53 0.05 -12.02
C ARG A 58 -8.89 1.40 -11.79
N ALA A 59 -7.57 1.49 -11.95
CA ALA A 59 -6.88 2.76 -11.84
C ALA A 59 -7.48 3.78 -12.82
N HIS A 60 -7.74 3.39 -14.06
CA HIS A 60 -8.41 4.25 -15.04
C HIS A 60 -9.85 4.60 -14.66
N THR A 61 -10.62 3.65 -14.11
CA THR A 61 -12.00 3.93 -13.65
C THR A 61 -12.01 4.99 -12.57
N ILE A 62 -11.17 4.86 -11.54
CA ILE A 62 -11.07 5.87 -10.47
C ILE A 62 -10.54 7.20 -11.03
N ALA A 63 -9.56 7.16 -11.93
CA ALA A 63 -8.99 8.35 -12.55
C ALA A 63 -10.00 9.15 -13.38
N SER A 64 -11.09 8.54 -13.85
CA SER A 64 -12.16 9.24 -14.57
C SER A 64 -12.92 10.27 -13.71
N TYR A 65 -12.75 10.23 -12.39
CA TYR A 65 -13.31 11.22 -11.46
C TYR A 65 -12.36 12.36 -11.13
N LEU A 66 -11.11 12.29 -11.58
CA LEU A 66 -10.14 13.36 -11.37
C LEU A 66 -10.52 14.61 -12.17
N ASP A 67 -10.07 15.75 -11.69
CA ASP A 67 -10.25 17.02 -12.37
C ASP A 67 -9.58 16.97 -13.76
N VAL A 68 -10.18 17.62 -14.74
CA VAL A 68 -9.64 17.65 -16.11
C VAL A 68 -8.44 18.60 -16.26
N THR A 69 -8.24 19.47 -15.29
CA THR A 69 -7.16 20.46 -15.28
C THR A 69 -6.41 20.45 -13.96
N PRO A 70 -5.09 20.27 -13.94
CA PRO A 70 -4.27 19.85 -15.08
C PRO A 70 -4.63 18.43 -15.54
N ASN A 71 -4.34 18.11 -16.81
CA ASN A 71 -4.58 16.76 -17.32
C ASN A 71 -3.81 15.73 -16.47
N PRO A 72 -4.45 14.66 -15.98
CA PRO A 72 -3.77 13.70 -15.14
C PRO A 72 -2.52 13.09 -15.80
N PHE A 73 -1.42 13.12 -15.07
CA PHE A 73 -0.18 12.46 -15.44
C PHE A 73 -0.35 10.95 -15.37
N GLN A 74 0.24 10.22 -16.31
CA GLN A 74 0.21 8.76 -16.33
C GLN A 74 1.61 8.21 -16.59
N LEU A 75 2.00 7.19 -15.82
CA LEU A 75 3.25 6.48 -15.99
C LEU A 75 3.01 4.97 -15.82
N SER A 76 3.35 4.22 -16.87
CA SER A 76 3.43 2.74 -16.80
C SER A 76 4.88 2.34 -16.66
N SER A 77 5.20 1.58 -15.61
CA SER A 77 6.55 1.02 -15.46
C SER A 77 6.72 -0.27 -16.26
N GLU A 78 7.95 -0.61 -16.60
CA GLU A 78 8.28 -1.89 -17.25
C GLU A 78 7.96 -3.12 -16.37
N ARG A 79 7.76 -2.92 -15.07
CA ARG A 79 7.38 -3.95 -14.10
C ARG A 79 5.87 -4.12 -13.92
N GLY A 80 5.07 -3.43 -14.73
CA GLY A 80 3.61 -3.56 -14.76
C GLY A 80 2.86 -2.69 -13.75
N PHE A 81 3.53 -1.74 -13.08
CA PHE A 81 2.86 -0.74 -12.25
C PHE A 81 2.33 0.40 -13.13
N LEU A 82 1.10 0.83 -12.87
CA LEU A 82 0.53 2.03 -13.49
C LEU A 82 0.25 3.06 -12.40
N THR A 83 0.82 4.25 -12.54
CA THR A 83 0.53 5.40 -11.69
C THR A 83 -0.22 6.45 -12.49
N ILE A 84 -1.34 6.94 -11.94
CA ILE A 84 -2.12 8.06 -12.46
C ILE A 84 -2.19 9.12 -11.37
N THR A 85 -1.65 10.32 -11.64
CA THR A 85 -1.62 11.42 -10.66
C THR A 85 -2.34 12.62 -11.24
N GLY A 86 -3.28 13.16 -10.48
CA GLY A 86 -4.05 14.34 -10.86
C GLY A 86 -4.61 15.04 -9.63
N ARG A 87 -5.69 15.80 -9.81
CA ARG A 87 -6.43 16.42 -8.70
C ARG A 87 -7.83 15.85 -8.61
N TYR A 88 -8.34 15.75 -7.42
CA TYR A 88 -9.74 15.51 -7.15
C TYR A 88 -10.27 16.66 -6.29
N LYS A 89 -11.23 17.42 -6.82
CA LYS A 89 -11.71 18.66 -6.17
C LYS A 89 -10.53 19.57 -5.78
N ARG A 90 -9.60 19.75 -6.68
CA ARG A 90 -8.38 20.56 -6.56
C ARG A 90 -7.31 20.00 -5.59
N VAL A 91 -7.54 18.89 -4.91
CA VAL A 91 -6.57 18.24 -4.01
C VAL A 91 -5.75 17.21 -4.81
N PRO A 92 -4.41 17.20 -4.71
CA PRO A 92 -3.58 16.21 -5.39
C PRO A 92 -3.81 14.79 -4.87
N VAL A 93 -4.02 13.84 -5.79
CA VAL A 93 -4.24 12.42 -5.52
C VAL A 93 -3.50 11.57 -6.55
N SER A 94 -2.94 10.46 -6.11
CA SER A 94 -2.36 9.43 -6.99
C SER A 94 -3.12 8.11 -6.86
N ILE A 95 -3.31 7.44 -7.98
CA ILE A 95 -3.92 6.13 -8.09
C ILE A 95 -2.87 5.19 -8.67
N VAL A 96 -2.53 4.10 -7.93
CA VAL A 96 -1.47 3.20 -8.32
C VAL A 96 -1.99 1.77 -8.45
N SER A 97 -1.91 1.22 -9.65
CA SER A 97 -2.15 -0.21 -9.89
C SER A 97 -0.87 -0.99 -9.57
N ILE A 98 -0.96 -1.90 -8.61
CA ILE A 98 0.19 -2.66 -8.10
C ILE A 98 0.16 -4.16 -8.47
N GLY A 99 -0.89 -4.66 -9.11
CA GLY A 99 -1.08 -6.11 -9.26
C GLY A 99 -1.51 -6.78 -7.97
N MET A 100 -0.98 -7.96 -7.68
CA MET A 100 -1.38 -8.80 -6.52
C MET A 100 -0.18 -9.19 -5.67
N GLY A 101 -0.44 -9.38 -4.37
CA GLY A 101 0.46 -9.98 -3.40
C GLY A 101 1.33 -9.02 -2.61
N ALA A 102 1.78 -9.49 -1.46
CA ALA A 102 2.61 -8.74 -0.51
C ALA A 102 3.90 -8.15 -1.12
N PRO A 103 4.64 -8.84 -2.02
CA PRO A 103 5.85 -8.26 -2.63
C PRO A 103 5.56 -6.98 -3.44
N ASN A 104 4.46 -6.94 -4.18
CA ASN A 104 4.09 -5.75 -4.95
C ASN A 104 3.67 -4.59 -4.03
N MET A 105 3.01 -4.90 -2.91
CA MET A 105 2.69 -3.92 -1.89
C MET A 105 3.97 -3.38 -1.22
N ASP A 106 4.98 -4.22 -1.00
CA ASP A 106 6.28 -3.79 -0.44
C ASP A 106 6.98 -2.79 -1.36
N PHE A 107 7.10 -3.10 -2.66
CA PHE A 107 7.65 -2.17 -3.64
C PHE A 107 6.89 -0.84 -3.65
N PHE A 108 5.57 -0.91 -3.68
CA PHE A 108 4.72 0.27 -3.69
C PHE A 108 4.96 1.17 -2.46
N VAL A 109 4.83 0.64 -1.25
CA VAL A 109 4.94 1.45 -0.02
C VAL A 109 6.34 2.05 0.11
N ARG A 110 7.39 1.26 -0.12
CA ARG A 110 8.77 1.72 0.04
C ARG A 110 9.15 2.74 -1.01
N GLU A 111 8.88 2.46 -2.28
CA GLU A 111 9.30 3.31 -3.38
C GLU A 111 8.51 4.63 -3.43
N VAL A 112 7.20 4.59 -3.16
CA VAL A 112 6.41 5.82 -3.04
C VAL A 112 6.89 6.66 -1.87
N ARG A 113 7.19 6.04 -0.72
CA ARG A 113 7.71 6.78 0.44
C ARG A 113 9.00 7.54 0.13
N GLU A 114 9.87 6.97 -0.69
CA GLU A 114 11.12 7.61 -1.13
C GLU A 114 10.92 8.76 -2.13
N CYS A 115 9.72 8.92 -2.66
CA CYS A 115 9.36 10.02 -3.58
C CYS A 115 8.60 11.16 -2.89
N LEU A 116 8.22 11.01 -1.62
CA LEU A 116 7.32 11.95 -0.93
C LEU A 116 8.04 12.79 0.12
N VAL A 117 7.74 14.07 0.15
CA VAL A 117 7.89 14.94 1.33
C VAL A 117 6.65 14.77 2.21
N GLY A 118 6.80 14.86 3.55
CA GLY A 118 5.67 14.86 4.49
C GLY A 118 5.02 13.49 4.72
N ASP A 119 3.77 13.50 5.12
CA ASP A 119 3.01 12.31 5.47
C ASP A 119 2.50 11.56 4.24
N MET A 120 2.11 10.29 4.39
CA MET A 120 1.57 9.45 3.33
C MET A 120 0.23 8.86 3.78
N LEU A 121 -0.84 9.13 3.02
CA LEU A 121 -2.16 8.55 3.23
C LEU A 121 -2.41 7.50 2.15
N VAL A 122 -2.74 6.28 2.54
CA VAL A 122 -2.96 5.17 1.58
C VAL A 122 -4.27 4.46 1.87
N ILE A 123 -5.13 4.36 0.86
CA ILE A 123 -6.28 3.46 0.88
C ILE A 123 -6.01 2.29 -0.08
N ARG A 124 -6.03 1.07 0.46
CA ARG A 124 -6.11 -0.14 -0.36
C ARG A 124 -7.55 -0.36 -0.79
N GLN A 125 -7.84 -0.22 -2.09
CA GLN A 125 -9.16 -0.46 -2.64
C GLN A 125 -9.21 -1.80 -3.39
N LEU A 126 -10.11 -2.67 -2.95
CA LEU A 126 -10.34 -4.00 -3.51
C LEU A 126 -11.78 -4.12 -4.05
N ASN A 127 -12.20 -3.12 -4.82
CA ASN A 127 -13.49 -3.10 -5.50
C ASN A 127 -13.27 -3.03 -7.01
N GLY A 128 -14.07 -3.69 -7.84
CA GLY A 128 -13.82 -3.58 -9.27
C GLY A 128 -14.88 -4.11 -10.20
N HIS A 129 -15.01 -3.45 -11.34
CA HIS A 129 -15.89 -3.80 -12.46
C HIS A 129 -15.53 -5.12 -13.17
N ASN A 130 -14.34 -5.65 -13.00
CA ASN A 130 -13.90 -6.90 -13.61
C ASN A 130 -13.43 -7.88 -12.54
N ARG A 131 -14.00 -9.03 -12.49
CA ARG A 131 -13.83 -10.26 -11.69
C ARG A 131 -12.50 -10.53 -10.93
N LEU A 132 -11.54 -9.59 -10.88
CA LEU A 132 -10.22 -9.79 -10.29
C LEU A 132 -9.93 -8.68 -9.25
N GLY A 133 -9.89 -9.03 -7.96
CA GLY A 133 -9.41 -8.18 -6.87
C GLY A 133 -10.45 -7.75 -5.85
N SER A 134 -11.22 -8.67 -5.44
CA SER A 134 -12.17 -8.67 -4.32
C SER A 134 -11.63 -9.58 -3.22
N CYS A 135 -12.23 -9.50 -2.04
CA CYS A 135 -11.92 -10.44 -0.96
C CYS A 135 -12.92 -11.61 -0.94
N GLY A 136 -12.50 -12.73 -0.34
CA GLY A 136 -13.39 -13.82 0.04
C GLY A 136 -14.01 -13.56 1.40
N GLY A 137 -15.31 -13.80 1.57
CA GLY A 137 -15.98 -13.81 2.89
C GLY A 137 -15.67 -15.11 3.62
N LEU A 138 -15.28 -15.03 4.90
CA LEU A 138 -14.96 -16.17 5.76
C LEU A 138 -16.09 -16.55 6.71
N ILE A 139 -16.85 -15.57 7.18
CA ILE A 139 -18.00 -15.73 8.05
C ILE A 139 -19.17 -14.93 7.47
N HIS A 140 -20.31 -14.87 8.14
CA HIS A 140 -21.61 -14.31 7.74
C HIS A 140 -21.59 -12.89 7.12
N VAL A 141 -20.65 -12.63 6.19
CA VAL A 141 -20.62 -11.42 5.40
C VAL A 141 -21.15 -11.75 4.00
N PRO A 142 -22.33 -11.26 3.65
CA PRO A 142 -22.93 -11.55 2.34
C PRO A 142 -22.06 -11.06 1.17
N VAL A 143 -22.12 -11.81 0.09
CA VAL A 143 -21.49 -11.42 -1.17
C VAL A 143 -22.06 -10.06 -1.62
N GLY A 144 -21.19 -9.17 -2.09
CA GLY A 144 -21.52 -7.79 -2.42
C GLY A 144 -21.36 -6.79 -1.28
N THR A 145 -21.15 -7.24 -0.03
CA THR A 145 -20.87 -6.36 1.11
C THR A 145 -19.56 -5.59 0.89
N VAL A 146 -19.56 -4.32 1.23
CA VAL A 146 -18.34 -3.51 1.34
C VAL A 146 -17.82 -3.60 2.78
N VAL A 147 -16.56 -3.96 2.96
CA VAL A 147 -15.94 -4.06 4.28
C VAL A 147 -14.81 -3.07 4.45
N VAL A 148 -14.71 -2.47 5.65
CA VAL A 148 -13.62 -1.59 6.06
C VAL A 148 -12.93 -2.23 7.25
N PRO A 149 -11.83 -2.99 7.04
CA PRO A 149 -11.17 -3.73 8.11
C PRO A 149 -10.39 -2.80 9.04
N LYS A 150 -10.62 -2.94 10.36
CA LYS A 150 -9.84 -2.24 11.39
C LYS A 150 -8.46 -2.86 11.62
N ALA A 151 -8.33 -4.17 11.31
CA ALA A 151 -7.12 -4.94 11.53
C ALA A 151 -6.92 -5.99 10.44
N CYS A 152 -5.72 -6.52 10.35
CA CYS A 152 -5.39 -7.57 9.41
C CYS A 152 -4.40 -8.57 10.03
N ILE A 153 -4.62 -9.87 9.83
CA ILE A 153 -3.68 -10.95 10.13
C ILE A 153 -3.03 -11.44 8.83
N SER A 154 -1.82 -11.98 8.92
CA SER A 154 -1.14 -12.65 7.81
C SER A 154 -1.30 -14.15 7.91
N VAL A 155 -1.52 -14.81 6.79
CA VAL A 155 -1.51 -16.27 6.64
C VAL A 155 -0.42 -16.63 5.64
N THR A 156 0.61 -17.34 6.11
CA THR A 156 1.79 -17.67 5.31
C THR A 156 2.07 -19.16 5.33
N ARG A 157 2.45 -19.70 4.17
CA ARG A 157 2.93 -21.07 4.07
C ARG A 157 4.22 -21.21 4.91
N ASN A 158 4.28 -22.21 5.77
CA ASN A 158 5.50 -22.50 6.53
C ASN A 158 6.46 -23.31 5.65
N VAL A 159 7.50 -22.65 5.15
CA VAL A 159 8.48 -23.28 4.25
C VAL A 159 9.35 -24.35 4.93
N ASP A 160 9.39 -24.37 6.27
CA ASP A 160 10.13 -25.36 7.06
C ASP A 160 9.32 -26.65 7.28
N PHE A 161 8.00 -26.64 6.99
CA PHE A 161 7.14 -27.81 7.05
C PHE A 161 7.40 -28.74 5.86
N ASP A 162 7.56 -30.05 6.09
CA ASP A 162 7.68 -31.04 5.03
C ASP A 162 6.31 -31.41 4.48
N PHE A 163 5.93 -30.77 3.37
CA PHE A 163 4.66 -31.03 2.68
C PHE A 163 4.60 -32.39 1.96
N VAL A 164 5.73 -33.09 1.83
CA VAL A 164 5.79 -34.43 1.19
C VAL A 164 5.54 -35.52 2.24
N ASN A 165 6.11 -35.38 3.44
CA ASN A 165 5.98 -36.33 4.54
C ASN A 165 5.39 -35.64 5.78
N PRO A 166 4.11 -35.20 5.73
CA PRO A 166 3.51 -34.37 6.77
C PRO A 166 3.41 -35.05 8.14
N GLU A 167 3.34 -36.39 8.17
CA GLU A 167 3.24 -37.19 9.41
C GLU A 167 4.55 -37.21 10.22
N GLU A 168 5.67 -36.86 9.61
CA GLU A 168 7.00 -36.85 10.25
C GLU A 168 7.38 -35.46 10.79
N ASN A 169 6.42 -34.53 10.84
CA ASN A 169 6.68 -33.11 11.08
C ASN A 169 6.02 -32.64 12.39
N ASP A 170 6.82 -32.02 13.28
CA ASP A 170 6.32 -31.37 14.50
C ASP A 170 5.81 -29.93 14.23
N ASP A 171 6.11 -29.34 13.06
CA ASP A 171 5.71 -28.00 12.66
C ASP A 171 4.27 -27.97 12.12
N VAL A 172 3.70 -26.76 12.04
CA VAL A 172 2.41 -26.52 11.38
C VAL A 172 2.60 -26.08 9.94
N PRO A 173 1.74 -26.49 8.99
CA PRO A 173 1.91 -26.14 7.57
C PRO A 173 1.71 -24.64 7.27
N TYR A 174 0.97 -23.92 8.12
CA TYR A 174 0.71 -22.50 7.95
C TYR A 174 0.91 -21.73 9.24
N LYS A 175 1.45 -20.52 9.12
CA LYS A 175 1.66 -19.58 10.21
C LYS A 175 0.64 -18.45 10.11
N ILE A 176 -0.10 -18.18 11.20
CA ILE A 176 -1.06 -17.09 11.33
C ILE A 176 -0.46 -16.05 12.27
N SER A 177 -0.34 -14.80 11.82
CA SER A 177 0.28 -13.74 12.60
C SER A 177 -0.65 -13.13 13.64
N LYS A 178 -0.09 -12.32 14.55
CA LYS A 178 -0.87 -11.37 15.33
C LYS A 178 -1.46 -10.29 14.42
N PRO A 179 -2.58 -9.66 14.80
CA PRO A 179 -3.17 -8.58 14.02
C PRO A 179 -2.30 -7.32 14.01
N VAL A 180 -2.25 -6.66 12.87
CA VAL A 180 -1.81 -5.28 12.69
C VAL A 180 -3.01 -4.40 12.36
N TYR A 181 -2.97 -3.11 12.70
CA TYR A 181 -4.14 -2.25 12.68
C TYR A 181 -4.06 -1.17 11.60
N ALA A 182 -5.21 -0.81 11.05
CA ALA A 182 -5.39 0.42 10.30
C ALA A 182 -5.07 1.64 11.18
N ASP A 183 -4.81 2.79 10.56
CA ASP A 183 -4.88 4.05 11.29
C ASP A 183 -6.34 4.28 11.74
N PRO A 184 -6.63 4.43 13.04
CA PRO A 184 -8.00 4.42 13.54
C PRO A 184 -8.82 5.61 13.04
N GLU A 185 -8.25 6.82 12.99
CA GLU A 185 -8.91 8.01 12.47
C GLU A 185 -9.21 7.85 10.98
N PHE A 186 -8.24 7.37 10.21
CA PHE A 186 -8.41 7.20 8.77
C PHE A 186 -9.40 6.07 8.44
N HIS A 187 -9.41 4.98 9.21
CA HIS A 187 -10.42 3.93 9.12
C HIS A 187 -11.84 4.49 9.27
N ASP A 188 -12.07 5.31 10.29
CA ASP A 188 -13.38 5.91 10.55
C ASP A 188 -13.78 6.91 9.46
N VAL A 189 -12.84 7.71 8.96
CA VAL A 189 -13.08 8.62 7.83
C VAL A 189 -13.46 7.86 6.55
N VAL A 190 -12.79 6.74 6.25
CA VAL A 190 -13.14 5.88 5.10
C VAL A 190 -14.54 5.30 5.26
N HIS A 191 -14.88 4.76 6.42
CA HIS A 191 -16.22 4.23 6.69
C HIS A 191 -17.31 5.29 6.51
N GLN A 192 -17.16 6.47 7.14
CA GLN A 192 -18.11 7.57 7.04
C GLN A 192 -18.25 8.11 5.61
N ALA A 193 -17.13 8.19 4.86
CA ALA A 193 -17.17 8.64 3.48
C ALA A 193 -17.94 7.65 2.60
N LEU A 194 -17.75 6.35 2.76
CA LEU A 194 -18.49 5.31 2.05
C LEU A 194 -19.98 5.35 2.37
N GLU A 195 -20.36 5.47 3.64
CA GLU A 195 -21.78 5.62 4.04
C GLU A 195 -22.42 6.89 3.44
N SER A 196 -21.67 8.00 3.36
CA SER A 196 -22.18 9.28 2.83
C SER A 196 -22.46 9.26 1.34
N VAL A 197 -21.81 8.40 0.57
CA VAL A 197 -22.00 8.27 -0.89
C VAL A 197 -22.92 7.10 -1.28
N LYS A 198 -23.34 6.30 -0.30
CA LYS A 198 -24.26 5.19 -0.50
C LYS A 198 -25.61 5.71 -1.00
N PRO A 199 -26.13 5.23 -2.14
CA PRO A 199 -27.42 5.67 -2.66
C PRO A 199 -28.56 5.37 -1.70
N SER A 200 -29.50 6.29 -1.61
CA SER A 200 -30.75 6.06 -0.86
C SER A 200 -31.49 4.85 -1.44
N GLY A 201 -31.76 3.85 -0.58
CA GLY A 201 -32.42 2.61 -0.99
C GLY A 201 -31.49 1.48 -1.45
N SER A 202 -30.15 1.67 -1.45
CA SER A 202 -29.22 0.56 -1.66
C SER A 202 -29.29 -0.43 -0.51
N SER A 203 -29.51 -1.71 -0.82
CA SER A 203 -29.49 -2.81 0.15
C SER A 203 -28.08 -3.31 0.48
N THR A 204 -27.04 -2.83 -0.23
CA THR A 204 -25.66 -3.27 -0.01
C THR A 204 -25.19 -2.87 1.38
N PRO A 205 -24.79 -3.82 2.23
CA PRO A 205 -24.24 -3.49 3.54
C PRO A 205 -22.85 -2.86 3.41
N ILE A 206 -22.52 -1.94 4.33
CA ILE A 206 -21.16 -1.52 4.61
C ILE A 206 -20.84 -2.00 6.03
N VAL A 207 -19.78 -2.76 6.20
CA VAL A 207 -19.38 -3.35 7.48
C VAL A 207 -17.99 -2.87 7.83
N ALA A 208 -17.88 -2.17 8.94
CA ALA A 208 -16.60 -1.71 9.47
C ALA A 208 -16.20 -2.48 10.74
N GLY A 209 -14.94 -2.37 11.16
CA GLY A 209 -14.48 -2.87 12.44
C GLY A 209 -14.23 -4.38 12.48
N ILE A 210 -14.16 -5.05 11.34
CA ILE A 210 -13.80 -6.48 11.23
C ILE A 210 -12.28 -6.64 11.06
N THR A 211 -11.80 -7.88 11.23
CA THR A 211 -10.43 -8.28 10.88
C THR A 211 -10.41 -8.96 9.51
N ASN A 212 -9.44 -8.58 8.68
CA ASN A 212 -9.14 -9.22 7.40
C ASN A 212 -7.97 -10.18 7.55
N ALA A 213 -7.89 -11.22 6.74
CA ALA A 213 -6.71 -12.06 6.60
C ALA A 213 -6.05 -11.81 5.25
N SER A 214 -4.71 -11.65 5.22
CA SER A 214 -3.93 -11.55 3.99
C SER A 214 -3.06 -12.78 3.81
N ALA A 215 -3.29 -13.51 2.73
CA ALA A 215 -2.57 -14.74 2.39
C ALA A 215 -1.39 -14.45 1.45
N ASP A 216 -0.29 -15.16 1.60
CA ASP A 216 0.87 -15.09 0.69
C ASP A 216 0.67 -15.88 -0.61
N SER A 217 -0.33 -16.79 -0.64
CA SER A 217 -0.71 -17.58 -1.82
C SER A 217 -2.22 -17.53 -2.05
N PHE A 218 -2.63 -17.40 -3.32
CA PHE A 218 -4.04 -17.47 -3.70
C PHE A 218 -4.65 -18.86 -3.52
N TYR A 219 -3.84 -19.91 -3.69
CA TYR A 219 -4.31 -21.30 -3.58
C TYR A 219 -4.07 -21.85 -2.18
N SER A 220 -2.82 -22.14 -1.84
CA SER A 220 -2.49 -22.88 -0.63
C SER A 220 -2.89 -22.14 0.64
N SER A 221 -2.45 -20.89 0.81
CA SER A 221 -2.69 -20.12 2.05
C SER A 221 -4.10 -19.52 2.16
N GLN A 222 -4.96 -19.78 1.15
CA GLN A 222 -6.38 -19.48 1.18
C GLN A 222 -7.25 -20.74 1.29
N GLY A 223 -6.68 -21.90 1.62
CA GLY A 223 -7.40 -23.14 1.82
C GLY A 223 -8.12 -23.65 0.56
N ARG A 224 -7.59 -23.36 -0.64
CA ARG A 224 -8.11 -23.93 -1.89
C ARG A 224 -7.48 -25.28 -2.13
N GLN A 225 -8.34 -26.29 -2.35
CA GLN A 225 -7.90 -27.63 -2.70
C GLN A 225 -7.46 -27.67 -4.15
N THR A 226 -6.25 -28.16 -4.42
CA THR A 226 -5.69 -28.34 -5.75
C THR A 226 -5.05 -29.73 -5.86
N SER A 227 -4.33 -29.98 -6.94
CA SER A 227 -3.53 -31.20 -7.10
C SER A 227 -2.20 -31.19 -6.32
N PHE A 228 -1.85 -30.08 -5.70
CA PHE A 228 -0.65 -29.97 -4.88
C PHE A 228 -0.90 -30.46 -3.44
N PRO A 229 0.07 -31.06 -2.76
CA PRO A 229 -0.03 -31.48 -1.37
C PRO A 229 0.12 -30.28 -0.45
N ASP A 230 -0.95 -29.50 -0.32
CA ASP A 230 -0.91 -28.24 0.43
C ASP A 230 -1.22 -28.38 1.92
N ASN A 231 -1.78 -29.50 2.37
CA ASN A 231 -2.15 -29.78 3.78
C ASN A 231 -2.93 -28.61 4.40
N ASN A 232 -3.91 -28.10 3.66
CA ASN A 232 -4.66 -26.88 4.00
C ASN A 232 -6.16 -27.12 4.19
N GLU A 233 -6.58 -28.38 4.42
CA GLU A 233 -7.98 -28.80 4.53
C GLU A 233 -8.70 -28.09 5.67
N THR A 234 -8.02 -27.87 6.79
CA THR A 234 -8.57 -27.21 8.00
C THR A 234 -8.11 -25.77 8.16
N LEU A 235 -7.41 -25.20 7.15
CA LEU A 235 -6.82 -23.88 7.29
C LEU A 235 -7.86 -22.77 7.47
N ILE A 236 -8.99 -22.85 6.78
CA ILE A 236 -10.08 -21.86 6.92
C ILE A 236 -10.64 -21.85 8.35
N GLU A 237 -10.86 -23.02 8.95
CA GLU A 237 -11.31 -23.17 10.32
C GLU A 237 -10.28 -22.60 11.31
N GLN A 238 -8.98 -22.84 11.06
CA GLN A 238 -7.90 -22.29 11.87
C GLN A 238 -7.85 -20.76 11.78
N ILE A 239 -8.03 -20.19 10.59
CA ILE A 239 -8.08 -18.73 10.38
C ILE A 239 -9.26 -18.14 11.16
N ILE A 240 -10.47 -18.73 11.04
CA ILE A 240 -11.67 -18.29 11.76
C ILE A 240 -11.48 -18.40 13.28
N ALA A 241 -10.85 -19.46 13.75
CA ALA A 241 -10.59 -19.67 15.18
C ALA A 241 -9.50 -18.76 15.75
N SER A 242 -8.61 -18.21 14.90
CA SER A 242 -7.48 -17.38 15.33
C SER A 242 -7.90 -16.03 15.91
N THR A 243 -9.04 -15.50 15.45
CA THR A 243 -9.54 -14.17 15.82
C THR A 243 -11.06 -14.17 15.68
N SER A 244 -11.78 -13.72 16.72
CA SER A 244 -13.24 -13.80 16.81
C SER A 244 -14.00 -12.99 15.74
N ASP A 245 -13.36 -12.00 15.12
CA ASP A 245 -13.94 -11.06 14.17
C ASP A 245 -13.29 -11.12 12.77
N VAL A 246 -12.54 -12.19 12.48
CA VAL A 246 -11.99 -12.37 11.13
C VAL A 246 -13.13 -12.68 10.15
N ALA A 247 -13.26 -11.84 9.11
CA ALA A 247 -14.43 -11.88 8.23
C ALA A 247 -14.08 -11.99 6.73
N THR A 248 -12.89 -11.58 6.34
CA THR A 248 -12.49 -11.54 4.91
C THR A 248 -11.07 -12.04 4.69
N LEU A 249 -10.76 -12.42 3.45
CA LEU A 249 -9.48 -12.98 3.03
C LEU A 249 -9.06 -12.41 1.67
N GLU A 250 -7.83 -11.85 1.61
CA GLU A 250 -7.19 -11.32 0.38
C GLU A 250 -5.67 -11.49 0.46
N MET A 251 -4.84 -10.64 -0.18
CA MET A 251 -3.40 -10.90 -0.31
C MET A 251 -2.46 -9.72 0.00
N GLU A 252 -2.93 -8.54 0.40
CA GLU A 252 -2.09 -7.32 0.44
C GLU A 252 -2.24 -6.45 1.70
N THR A 253 -3.41 -6.39 2.29
CA THR A 253 -3.76 -5.39 3.33
C THR A 253 -2.89 -5.51 4.58
N HIS A 254 -2.58 -6.75 5.03
CA HIS A 254 -1.69 -6.94 6.16
C HIS A 254 -0.33 -6.27 5.94
N HIS A 255 0.24 -6.44 4.74
CA HIS A 255 1.56 -5.90 4.44
C HIS A 255 1.55 -4.37 4.44
N LEU A 256 0.49 -3.75 3.89
CA LEU A 256 0.29 -2.30 3.95
C LEU A 256 0.24 -1.80 5.40
N TYR A 257 -0.62 -2.40 6.25
CA TYR A 257 -0.76 -1.97 7.64
C TYR A 257 0.53 -2.18 8.43
N HIS A 258 1.21 -3.31 8.21
CA HIS A 258 2.48 -3.62 8.86
C HIS A 258 3.57 -2.60 8.51
N LEU A 259 3.74 -2.26 7.24
CA LEU A 259 4.73 -1.26 6.82
C LEU A 259 4.39 0.14 7.33
N ALA A 260 3.10 0.51 7.35
CA ALA A 260 2.64 1.78 7.91
C ALA A 260 2.96 1.87 9.40
N GLU A 261 2.72 0.79 10.17
CA GLU A 261 3.07 0.71 11.58
C GLU A 261 4.58 0.80 11.81
N CYS A 262 5.37 0.03 11.06
CA CYS A 262 6.83 0.04 11.15
C CYS A 262 7.41 1.42 10.86
N TRP A 263 6.89 2.12 9.84
CA TRP A 263 7.33 3.46 9.51
C TRP A 263 6.96 4.47 10.59
N SER A 264 5.71 4.49 11.03
CA SER A 264 5.16 5.49 11.95
C SER A 264 5.69 5.33 13.39
N LYS A 265 6.05 4.12 13.80
CA LYS A 265 6.64 3.81 15.12
C LYS A 265 8.17 3.81 15.15
N LYS A 266 8.84 4.07 14.00
CA LYS A 266 10.31 4.12 13.98
C LYS A 266 10.85 5.19 14.93
N ARG A 267 12.03 4.95 15.50
CA ARG A 267 12.70 5.94 16.35
C ARG A 267 13.07 7.18 15.51
N LYS A 268 12.83 8.37 16.06
CA LYS A 268 13.23 9.65 15.45
C LYS A 268 14.76 9.66 15.25
N VAL A 269 15.19 9.81 14.01
CA VAL A 269 16.60 10.02 13.64
C VAL A 269 16.81 11.53 13.44
N ALA A 270 18.00 12.05 13.74
CA ALA A 270 18.32 13.48 13.62
C ALA A 270 17.98 14.05 12.22
N LYS A 271 17.54 15.31 12.19
CA LYS A 271 17.14 16.03 10.97
C LYS A 271 18.23 15.95 9.89
N VAL A 272 17.80 15.56 8.68
CA VAL A 272 18.61 15.61 7.46
C VAL A 272 18.27 16.92 6.73
N SER A 273 19.24 17.61 6.14
CA SER A 273 19.01 18.89 5.46
C SER A 273 18.15 18.71 4.19
N GLU A 274 17.30 19.69 3.90
CA GLU A 274 16.51 19.74 2.66
C GLU A 274 17.42 19.81 1.42
N ALA A 275 17.27 18.84 0.52
CA ALA A 275 17.88 18.89 -0.81
C ALA A 275 16.86 19.42 -1.83
N ALA A 276 17.32 20.24 -2.77
CA ALA A 276 16.47 20.73 -3.86
C ALA A 276 15.96 19.55 -4.72
N LEU A 277 14.68 19.58 -5.08
CA LEU A 277 14.08 18.57 -5.94
C LEU A 277 14.62 18.70 -7.37
N PRO A 278 14.99 17.58 -8.03
CA PRO A 278 15.44 17.61 -9.41
C PRO A 278 14.30 18.00 -10.38
N PRO A 279 14.60 18.65 -11.51
CA PRO A 279 13.59 18.98 -12.49
C PRO A 279 12.94 17.73 -13.08
N LEU A 280 11.64 17.79 -13.39
CA LEU A 280 10.90 16.70 -14.01
C LEU A 280 11.40 16.43 -15.45
N SER A 281 11.56 15.16 -15.81
CA SER A 281 11.83 14.73 -17.18
C SER A 281 10.76 13.72 -17.65
N THR A 282 10.44 13.72 -18.92
CA THR A 282 9.39 12.88 -19.53
C THR A 282 9.96 11.64 -20.23
N GLY A 283 11.25 11.38 -20.08
CA GLY A 283 11.91 10.26 -20.74
C GLY A 283 11.55 8.88 -20.13
N PRO A 284 11.73 7.80 -20.90
CA PRO A 284 11.51 6.44 -20.41
C PRO A 284 12.47 6.10 -19.26
N VAL A 285 11.99 5.29 -18.31
CA VAL A 285 12.78 4.80 -17.19
C VAL A 285 13.85 3.85 -17.70
N LYS A 286 15.13 4.18 -17.54
CA LYS A 286 16.25 3.29 -17.85
C LYS A 286 16.93 2.88 -16.55
N PRO A 287 17.11 1.57 -16.28
CA PRO A 287 17.89 1.12 -15.15
C PRO A 287 19.32 1.63 -15.24
N VAL A 288 19.92 2.03 -14.12
CA VAL A 288 21.35 2.33 -14.07
C VAL A 288 22.11 1.02 -14.20
N ALA A 289 22.91 0.88 -15.26
CA ALA A 289 23.85 -0.23 -15.35
C ALA A 289 24.93 -0.07 -14.25
N SER A 290 25.23 -1.14 -13.54
CA SER A 290 26.14 -1.14 -12.39
C SER A 290 27.60 -0.77 -12.69
N SER A 291 27.95 -0.40 -13.94
CA SER A 291 29.29 -0.10 -14.42
C SER A 291 29.61 1.39 -14.57
N ASP A 292 28.63 2.28 -14.50
CA ASP A 292 28.90 3.71 -14.65
C ASP A 292 29.34 4.32 -13.31
N LYS A 293 30.64 4.28 -13.04
CA LYS A 293 31.26 5.13 -12.03
C LYS A 293 31.06 6.59 -12.44
N ALA A 294 30.02 7.21 -11.91
CA ALA A 294 29.83 8.63 -12.01
C ALA A 294 31.00 9.35 -11.34
N THR A 295 31.95 9.85 -12.13
CA THR A 295 32.88 10.90 -11.72
C THR A 295 32.11 12.22 -11.72
N GLY A 296 31.26 12.42 -10.74
CA GLY A 296 30.52 13.64 -10.50
C GLY A 296 30.32 13.79 -9.01
N THR A 297 30.67 14.96 -8.50
CA THR A 297 30.42 15.41 -7.12
C THR A 297 29.12 14.80 -6.58
N SER A 298 29.25 13.91 -5.58
CA SER A 298 28.15 13.28 -4.88
C SER A 298 27.31 14.36 -4.19
N THR A 299 26.26 14.83 -4.87
CA THR A 299 25.16 15.49 -4.21
C THR A 299 24.52 14.41 -3.32
N GLU A 300 24.68 14.55 -2.02
CA GLU A 300 24.00 13.72 -1.03
C GLU A 300 22.51 13.75 -1.34
N THR A 301 21.96 12.64 -1.89
CA THR A 301 20.53 12.46 -2.03
C THR A 301 19.97 12.23 -0.64
N SER A 302 19.63 13.32 0.02
CA SER A 302 18.95 13.35 1.31
C SER A 302 17.60 12.64 1.18
N ALA A 303 17.25 11.77 2.15
CA ALA A 303 15.91 11.21 2.23
C ALA A 303 14.90 12.36 2.29
N LEU A 304 13.96 12.42 1.32
CA LEU A 304 12.97 13.49 1.23
C LEU A 304 12.02 13.53 2.43
N ALA A 305 11.78 12.38 3.05
CA ALA A 305 10.88 12.29 4.18
C ALA A 305 11.53 12.74 5.48
N ALA A 306 10.95 13.74 6.14
CA ALA A 306 11.33 14.13 7.50
C ALA A 306 11.19 12.96 8.48
N PRO A 307 12.03 12.89 9.55
CA PRO A 307 12.07 11.75 10.49
C PRO A 307 10.75 11.48 11.23
N ASP A 308 9.92 12.50 11.39
CA ASP A 308 8.64 12.46 12.10
C ASP A 308 7.43 12.23 11.20
N THR A 309 7.64 11.99 9.89
CA THR A 309 6.54 11.68 8.96
C THR A 309 5.89 10.34 9.27
N VAL A 310 4.59 10.25 8.99
CA VAL A 310 3.80 9.04 9.23
C VAL A 310 3.24 8.47 7.92
N ILE A 311 2.95 7.18 7.93
CA ILE A 311 2.12 6.52 6.94
C ILE A 311 0.82 6.16 7.65
N ARG A 312 -0.31 6.68 7.17
CA ARG A 312 -1.65 6.31 7.61
C ARG A 312 -2.28 5.43 6.54
N ALA A 313 -2.75 4.26 6.94
CA ALA A 313 -3.28 3.27 6.02
C ALA A 313 -4.68 2.81 6.43
N ALA A 314 -5.55 2.66 5.44
CA ALA A 314 -6.87 2.05 5.57
C ALA A 314 -7.16 1.17 4.35
N ALA A 315 -8.23 0.37 4.39
CA ALA A 315 -8.66 -0.43 3.26
C ALA A 315 -10.18 -0.40 3.12
N ALA A 316 -10.65 -0.54 1.88
CA ALA A 316 -12.05 -0.75 1.54
C ALA A 316 -12.13 -1.93 0.55
N GLN A 317 -12.89 -2.96 0.88
CA GLN A 317 -12.90 -4.23 0.16
C GLN A 317 -14.33 -4.64 -0.14
N MET A 318 -14.59 -5.24 -1.30
CA MET A 318 -15.88 -5.84 -1.61
C MET A 318 -15.78 -7.37 -1.53
N VAL A 319 -16.72 -7.99 -0.84
CA VAL A 319 -16.85 -9.44 -0.76
C VAL A 319 -17.40 -9.97 -2.08
N PHE A 320 -16.60 -10.75 -2.79
CA PHE A 320 -16.95 -11.28 -4.10
C PHE A 320 -17.44 -12.73 -4.05
N ALA A 321 -16.92 -13.51 -3.13
CA ALA A 321 -17.27 -14.90 -2.95
C ALA A 321 -17.28 -15.25 -1.47
N SER A 322 -18.20 -16.11 -1.03
CA SER A 322 -18.19 -16.71 0.30
C SER A 322 -17.37 -18.00 0.28
N ARG A 323 -16.44 -18.11 1.23
CA ARG A 323 -15.62 -19.33 1.39
C ARG A 323 -16.38 -20.45 2.14
N THR A 324 -17.38 -20.06 2.92
CA THR A 324 -18.16 -21.00 3.75
C THR A 324 -19.40 -21.52 3.04
N SER A 325 -20.12 -20.68 2.27
CA SER A 325 -21.32 -21.10 1.53
C SER A 325 -21.04 -21.47 0.07
N GLN A 326 -19.81 -21.26 -0.41
CA GLN A 326 -19.42 -21.41 -1.83
C GLN A 326 -20.23 -20.50 -2.79
N ASP A 327 -20.93 -19.51 -2.26
CA ASP A 327 -21.64 -18.54 -3.07
C ASP A 327 -20.68 -17.58 -3.77
N PHE A 328 -21.00 -17.31 -5.03
CA PHE A 328 -20.34 -16.28 -5.83
C PHE A 328 -21.33 -15.17 -6.13
N ILE A 329 -20.81 -13.94 -6.26
CA ILE A 329 -21.63 -12.83 -6.73
C ILE A 329 -22.20 -13.15 -8.11
N THR A 330 -23.52 -13.07 -8.25
CA THR A 330 -24.18 -13.29 -9.54
C THR A 330 -23.92 -12.12 -10.49
N PRO A 331 -24.01 -12.31 -11.82
CA PRO A 331 -23.87 -11.21 -12.78
C PRO A 331 -24.83 -10.04 -12.50
N GLN A 332 -26.05 -10.32 -12.02
CA GLN A 332 -27.01 -9.28 -11.63
C GLN A 332 -26.57 -8.51 -10.39
N GLN A 333 -26.13 -9.23 -9.35
CA GLN A 333 -25.57 -8.59 -8.15
C GLN A 333 -24.29 -7.81 -8.48
N VAL A 334 -23.45 -8.30 -9.42
CA VAL A 334 -22.33 -7.54 -9.93
C VAL A 334 -22.81 -6.23 -10.53
N GLN A 335 -23.81 -6.25 -11.44
CA GLN A 335 -24.33 -5.04 -12.07
C GLN A 335 -24.96 -4.07 -11.07
N ASP A 336 -25.75 -4.56 -10.12
CA ASP A 336 -26.41 -3.74 -9.11
C ASP A 336 -25.40 -3.17 -8.10
N THR A 337 -24.40 -3.98 -7.75
CA THR A 337 -23.29 -3.56 -6.89
C THR A 337 -22.34 -2.64 -7.67
N GLU A 338 -22.05 -2.93 -8.93
CA GLU A 338 -21.22 -2.09 -9.80
C GLU A 338 -21.82 -0.71 -10.06
N ARG A 339 -23.13 -0.60 -10.17
CA ARG A 339 -23.80 0.70 -10.38
C ARG A 339 -23.52 1.69 -9.25
N TRP A 340 -23.39 1.22 -8.04
CA TRP A 340 -23.09 2.14 -6.94
C TRP A 340 -21.73 1.87 -6.28
N THR A 341 -21.27 0.62 -6.10
CA THR A 341 -19.94 0.37 -5.53
C THR A 341 -18.82 0.73 -6.51
N GLY A 342 -19.02 0.62 -7.82
CA GLY A 342 -18.12 1.19 -8.80
C GLY A 342 -18.02 2.70 -8.66
N LYS A 343 -19.13 3.41 -8.94
CA LYS A 343 -19.12 4.88 -8.94
C LYS A 343 -19.03 5.48 -7.55
N ALA A 344 -19.88 5.04 -6.62
CA ALA A 344 -19.94 5.66 -5.31
C ALA A 344 -18.78 5.27 -4.41
N ASN A 345 -18.25 4.03 -4.52
CA ASN A 345 -17.08 3.61 -3.76
C ASN A 345 -15.81 4.30 -4.24
N ASP A 346 -15.62 4.44 -5.55
CA ASP A 346 -14.49 5.17 -6.11
C ASP A 346 -14.53 6.64 -5.65
N GLN A 347 -15.71 7.26 -5.68
CA GLN A 347 -15.91 8.59 -5.10
C GLN A 347 -15.76 8.60 -3.58
N GLY A 348 -16.26 7.58 -2.87
CA GLY A 348 -16.15 7.46 -1.42
C GLY A 348 -14.71 7.39 -0.92
N VAL A 349 -13.85 6.61 -1.59
CA VAL A 349 -12.44 6.56 -1.23
C VAL A 349 -11.69 7.83 -1.60
N LEU A 350 -12.06 8.50 -2.70
CA LEU A 350 -11.53 9.82 -3.05
C LEU A 350 -11.98 10.87 -2.03
N GLU A 351 -13.25 10.87 -1.63
CA GLU A 351 -13.78 11.74 -0.57
C GLU A 351 -13.05 11.50 0.77
N ALA A 352 -12.82 10.24 1.14
CA ALA A 352 -12.09 9.92 2.36
C ALA A 352 -10.68 10.52 2.37
N LEU A 353 -9.96 10.41 1.24
CA LEU A 353 -8.61 10.97 1.11
C LEU A 353 -8.58 12.50 1.28
N ILE A 354 -9.56 13.22 0.73
CA ILE A 354 -9.57 14.69 0.80
C ILE A 354 -10.13 15.21 2.12
N ARG A 355 -10.91 14.41 2.88
CA ARG A 355 -11.37 14.76 4.22
C ARG A 355 -10.25 14.71 5.27
N MET A 356 -9.20 13.93 5.02
CA MET A 356 -8.03 13.90 5.89
C MET A 356 -7.21 15.17 5.68
N GLU A 357 -7.16 16.03 6.68
CA GLU A 357 -6.34 17.24 6.65
C GLU A 357 -4.86 16.89 6.81
N LEU A 358 -4.04 17.49 5.97
CA LEU A 358 -2.58 17.48 6.08
C LEU A 358 -2.10 18.92 6.10
N ALA A 359 -1.24 19.27 7.05
CA ALA A 359 -0.61 20.57 7.10
C ALA A 359 0.27 20.82 5.86
N ALA A 360 0.49 22.07 5.49
CA ALA A 360 1.22 22.41 4.26
C ALA A 360 2.67 21.88 4.23
N ASP A 361 3.32 21.82 5.39
CA ASP A 361 4.66 21.23 5.57
C ASP A 361 4.66 19.70 5.60
N ARG A 362 3.48 19.08 5.59
CA ARG A 362 3.27 17.61 5.58
C ARG A 362 2.88 17.07 4.20
N VAL A 363 2.92 17.88 3.16
CA VAL A 363 2.62 17.50 1.77
C VAL A 363 3.75 17.89 0.84
N HIS A 364 3.87 17.17 -0.26
CA HIS A 364 4.82 17.50 -1.32
C HIS A 364 4.38 18.81 -1.99
N PRO A 365 5.30 19.77 -2.28
CA PRO A 365 4.95 21.05 -2.87
C PRO A 365 4.35 20.89 -4.27
N ASP A 366 3.46 21.82 -4.62
CA ASP A 366 2.89 21.89 -5.98
C ASP A 366 3.94 22.29 -7.03
N GLU A 367 4.85 23.18 -6.65
CA GLU A 367 5.90 23.65 -7.55
C GLU A 367 6.78 22.49 -8.04
N GLY A 368 6.94 22.37 -9.34
CA GLY A 368 7.70 21.30 -9.98
C GLY A 368 6.99 19.94 -9.98
N SER A 369 5.72 19.86 -9.53
CA SER A 369 4.95 18.63 -9.55
C SER A 369 4.04 18.53 -10.78
N VAL A 370 3.72 17.30 -11.20
CA VAL A 370 2.85 17.05 -12.37
C VAL A 370 1.41 17.52 -12.19
N TRP A 371 1.01 17.80 -10.95
CA TRP A 371 -0.32 18.34 -10.60
C TRP A 371 -0.33 19.85 -10.35
N ALA A 372 0.78 20.55 -10.60
CA ALA A 372 0.84 21.99 -10.45
C ALA A 372 -0.22 22.67 -11.34
N LEU A 373 -0.95 23.63 -10.78
CA LEU A 373 -1.83 24.50 -11.54
C LEU A 373 -0.95 25.58 -12.19
N GLN A 374 -1.03 25.69 -13.51
CA GLN A 374 -0.35 26.74 -14.27
C GLN A 374 -1.01 28.09 -14.06
#